data_dafecfb558e6160465bd6605210157df
#
_entry.id   dafecfb558e6160465bd6605210157df
#
_cell.length_a   1.000
_cell.length_b   1.000
_cell.length_c   1.000
_cell.angle_alpha   90.00
_cell.angle_beta   90.00
_cell.angle_gamma   90.00
#
_symmetry.space_group_name_H-M   'P 1'
#
loop_
_entity.id
_entity.type
_entity.pdbx_description
1 polymer ?
#
loop_
_entity_poly.entity_id
_entity_poly.type
_entity_poly.pdbx_seq_one_letter_code
_entity_poly.pdbx_strand_id
1 'polypeptide(L)'
;MLLVVGFLTVAAVYAGLIVVGERTETGTARPSAPAGPSSALYVSPAGSDTNDGTERSPLATIQAALQKATPGTVVNLAPGTYREQLTTVHDGAPGAPITIKGPETGKDRSGRYRAVVYGTGRVFSIDNSYYTLDGFTIDGQEQLSNAPYPTTIQAADAFKDSVRGKVEDGRLVYVGAADDSKDLTGITISNMFLNGAGGECVRLRNNAHDNLITDSVIQYCGMFGKGDDDERAAYHNGEGVYIGTSPGSDDQPMHANDTSSHNRVVGNTIRTFGSECLDVKENAHDNLLEGNDCSGNTETTDFVGSNVELRGYDNAVRNNKISDSAGYAVKIQSDGDEYDNGGNVIEGNQISAAAAEILKIKAKAPQGRICGNEIIGQPASVDGDFTGDLAAPCAAS
;
A
#
# COMPACT_ATOMS: atom_id res chain seq x y z
N MET A 1 11.29 -60.57 -66.20
CA MET A 1 9.85 -60.70 -66.03
C MET A 1 9.64 -60.81 -64.54
N LEU A 2 9.48 -59.67 -63.82
CA LEU A 2 9.32 -59.59 -62.39
C LEU A 2 7.86 -59.25 -62.08
N LEU A 3 7.20 -60.10 -61.36
CA LEU A 3 5.89 -59.83 -60.76
C LEU A 3 6.09 -59.13 -59.41
N VAL A 4 5.46 -58.00 -59.28
CA VAL A 4 5.35 -57.28 -57.99
C VAL A 4 3.96 -57.54 -57.46
N VAL A 5 3.87 -58.21 -56.27
CA VAL A 5 2.65 -58.45 -55.54
C VAL A 5 2.53 -57.34 -54.49
N GLY A 6 1.51 -56.52 -54.62
CA GLY A 6 1.20 -55.48 -53.64
C GLY A 6 0.36 -56.06 -52.49
N PHE A 7 0.79 -55.81 -51.26
CA PHE A 7 -0.01 -56.07 -50.04
C PHE A 7 -0.80 -54.80 -49.68
N LEU A 8 -2.12 -54.92 -49.72
CA LEU A 8 -3.04 -53.95 -49.12
C LEU A 8 -3.19 -54.28 -47.62
N THR A 9 -2.74 -53.38 -46.76
CA THR A 9 -3.08 -53.41 -45.32
C THR A 9 -4.28 -52.53 -45.07
N VAL A 10 -5.37 -53.14 -44.62
CA VAL A 10 -6.57 -52.46 -44.16
C VAL A 10 -6.35 -52.07 -42.70
N ALA A 11 -6.26 -50.76 -42.43
CA ALA A 11 -6.25 -50.22 -41.07
C ALA A 11 -7.69 -50.02 -40.62
N ALA A 12 -8.12 -50.80 -39.61
CA ALA A 12 -9.41 -50.58 -38.95
C ALA A 12 -9.25 -49.41 -37.96
N VAL A 13 -9.98 -48.33 -38.22
CA VAL A 13 -10.09 -47.20 -37.27
C VAL A 13 -11.19 -47.52 -36.27
N TYR A 14 -10.80 -47.76 -35.02
CA TYR A 14 -11.72 -47.78 -33.90
C TYR A 14 -12.01 -46.32 -33.47
N ALA A 15 -13.21 -45.82 -33.77
CA ALA A 15 -13.72 -44.60 -33.21
C ALA A 15 -14.24 -44.87 -31.79
N GLY A 16 -13.40 -44.57 -30.80
CA GLY A 16 -13.83 -44.54 -29.41
C GLY A 16 -14.59 -43.21 -29.17
N LEU A 17 -15.90 -43.34 -28.89
CA LEU A 17 -16.72 -42.21 -28.46
C LEU A 17 -16.36 -41.85 -27.02
N ILE A 18 -15.57 -40.79 -26.82
CA ILE A 18 -15.37 -40.18 -25.49
C ILE A 18 -16.55 -39.25 -25.28
N VAL A 19 -17.51 -39.67 -24.45
CA VAL A 19 -18.53 -38.77 -23.92
C VAL A 19 -17.87 -37.90 -22.85
N VAL A 20 -17.46 -36.69 -23.22
CA VAL A 20 -17.09 -35.64 -22.27
C VAL A 20 -18.38 -35.09 -21.71
N GLY A 21 -18.69 -35.47 -20.49
CA GLY A 21 -19.79 -34.87 -19.74
C GLY A 21 -19.39 -33.43 -19.41
N GLU A 22 -19.95 -32.46 -20.14
CA GLU A 22 -19.94 -31.06 -19.73
C GLU A 22 -20.71 -30.92 -18.40
N ARG A 23 -19.98 -30.75 -17.30
CA ARG A 23 -20.58 -30.16 -16.10
C ARG A 23 -20.83 -28.69 -16.41
N THR A 24 -22.05 -28.36 -16.79
CA THR A 24 -22.56 -27.00 -16.73
C THR A 24 -22.66 -26.61 -15.25
N GLU A 25 -21.64 -25.98 -14.71
CA GLU A 25 -21.80 -25.15 -13.52
C GLU A 25 -22.64 -23.94 -13.91
N THR A 26 -23.94 -24.04 -13.69
CA THR A 26 -24.83 -22.88 -13.69
C THR A 26 -24.57 -22.08 -12.40
N GLY A 27 -23.42 -21.45 -12.32
CA GLY A 27 -23.22 -20.32 -11.44
C GLY A 27 -24.10 -19.18 -11.97
N THR A 28 -25.28 -19.02 -11.42
CA THR A 28 -26.07 -17.81 -11.62
C THR A 28 -25.31 -16.67 -10.98
N ALA A 29 -24.45 -16.00 -11.76
CA ALA A 29 -23.99 -14.68 -11.42
C ALA A 29 -25.23 -13.82 -11.20
N ARG A 30 -25.49 -13.47 -9.95
CA ARG A 30 -26.53 -12.49 -9.60
C ARG A 30 -26.21 -11.23 -10.41
N PRO A 31 -27.10 -10.72 -11.27
CA PRO A 31 -26.83 -9.49 -11.97
C PRO A 31 -26.57 -8.42 -10.91
N SER A 32 -25.40 -7.79 -10.97
CA SER A 32 -25.15 -6.57 -10.21
C SER A 32 -26.27 -5.58 -10.58
N ALA A 33 -26.98 -5.09 -9.60
CA ALA A 33 -27.97 -4.06 -9.83
C ALA A 33 -27.27 -2.91 -10.58
N PRO A 34 -27.90 -2.31 -11.61
CA PRO A 34 -27.31 -1.17 -12.30
C PRO A 34 -27.00 -0.11 -11.24
N ALA A 35 -25.78 0.42 -11.26
CA ALA A 35 -25.40 1.54 -10.41
C ALA A 35 -26.46 2.64 -10.60
N GLY A 36 -27.16 3.01 -9.53
CA GLY A 36 -28.09 4.14 -9.55
C GLY A 36 -27.33 5.40 -10.02
N PRO A 37 -28.04 6.45 -10.46
CA PRO A 37 -27.39 7.67 -10.90
C PRO A 37 -26.45 8.15 -9.79
N SER A 38 -25.16 8.33 -10.10
CA SER A 38 -24.16 8.82 -9.15
C SER A 38 -24.60 10.20 -8.67
N SER A 39 -24.83 10.38 -7.37
CA SER A 39 -25.06 11.69 -6.79
C SER A 39 -23.72 12.44 -6.73
N ALA A 40 -23.70 13.70 -7.10
CA ALA A 40 -22.53 14.55 -6.99
C ALA A 40 -22.72 15.56 -5.84
N LEU A 41 -21.74 15.62 -4.94
CA LEU A 41 -21.60 16.68 -3.94
C LEU A 41 -20.37 17.51 -4.27
N TYR A 42 -20.45 18.79 -3.99
CA TYR A 42 -19.36 19.75 -4.20
C TYR A 42 -18.96 20.39 -2.87
N VAL A 43 -17.66 20.46 -2.65
CA VAL A 43 -17.06 21.03 -1.44
C VAL A 43 -16.08 22.12 -1.84
N SER A 44 -16.17 23.26 -1.17
CA SER A 44 -15.26 24.39 -1.38
C SER A 44 -14.99 25.09 -0.05
N PRO A 45 -13.75 25.52 0.25
CA PRO A 45 -13.47 26.31 1.46
C PRO A 45 -14.27 27.62 1.55
N ALA A 46 -14.83 28.09 0.43
CA ALA A 46 -15.72 29.24 0.38
C ALA A 46 -17.22 28.89 0.48
N GLY A 47 -17.54 27.61 0.68
CA GLY A 47 -18.91 27.10 0.81
C GLY A 47 -19.51 27.29 2.20
N SER A 48 -20.60 26.61 2.45
CA SER A 48 -21.25 26.52 3.77
C SER A 48 -21.87 25.15 3.98
N ASP A 49 -21.72 24.57 5.17
CA ASP A 49 -22.30 23.25 5.48
C ASP A 49 -23.83 23.29 5.63
N THR A 50 -24.41 24.49 5.63
CA THR A 50 -25.86 24.68 5.53
C THR A 50 -26.37 24.59 4.10
N ASN A 51 -25.50 24.54 3.10
CA ASN A 51 -25.84 24.42 1.70
C ASN A 51 -26.27 22.97 1.35
N ASP A 52 -26.84 22.82 0.17
CA ASP A 52 -27.30 21.52 -0.34
C ASP A 52 -26.19 20.66 -0.94
N GLY A 53 -25.01 21.22 -1.20
CA GLY A 53 -23.86 20.54 -1.78
C GLY A 53 -23.87 20.48 -3.31
N THR A 54 -24.69 21.28 -3.96
CA THR A 54 -24.63 21.43 -5.42
C THR A 54 -23.40 22.25 -5.85
N GLU A 55 -23.02 22.21 -7.12
CA GLU A 55 -21.88 22.99 -7.64
C GLU A 55 -22.02 24.49 -7.41
N ARG A 56 -23.25 25.00 -7.45
CA ARG A 56 -23.55 26.45 -7.21
C ARG A 56 -23.69 26.79 -5.74
N SER A 57 -23.89 25.80 -4.90
CA SER A 57 -24.12 25.95 -3.45
C SER A 57 -23.34 24.85 -2.72
N PRO A 58 -21.96 24.90 -2.77
CA PRO A 58 -21.11 23.86 -2.24
C PRO A 58 -21.10 23.86 -0.70
N LEU A 59 -20.83 22.69 -0.13
CA LEU A 59 -20.51 22.54 1.28
C LEU A 59 -19.16 23.20 1.61
N ALA A 60 -18.93 23.55 2.87
CA ALA A 60 -17.65 24.10 3.31
C ALA A 60 -16.63 23.00 3.62
N THR A 61 -17.09 21.87 4.18
CA THR A 61 -16.23 20.82 4.70
C THR A 61 -16.43 19.49 3.98
N ILE A 62 -15.34 18.72 3.89
CA ILE A 62 -15.39 17.35 3.35
C ILE A 62 -16.21 16.46 4.30
N GLN A 63 -16.07 16.66 5.63
CA GLN A 63 -16.81 15.90 6.62
C GLN A 63 -18.32 16.05 6.47
N ALA A 64 -18.82 17.24 6.17
CA ALA A 64 -20.24 17.46 5.90
C ALA A 64 -20.72 16.73 4.64
N ALA A 65 -19.87 16.63 3.62
CA ALA A 65 -20.17 15.83 2.43
C ALA A 65 -20.20 14.32 2.74
N LEU A 66 -19.28 13.81 3.55
CA LEU A 66 -19.24 12.41 3.98
C LEU A 66 -20.49 12.02 4.77
N GLN A 67 -21.05 12.94 5.57
CA GLN A 67 -22.30 12.71 6.32
C GLN A 67 -23.52 12.57 5.37
N LYS A 68 -23.47 13.18 4.19
CA LYS A 68 -24.55 13.13 3.19
C LYS A 68 -24.33 12.05 2.14
N ALA A 69 -23.11 11.53 2.00
CA ALA A 69 -22.75 10.59 0.96
C ALA A 69 -23.48 9.25 1.13
N THR A 70 -23.88 8.68 0.02
CA THR A 70 -24.47 7.35 -0.11
C THR A 70 -23.70 6.56 -1.17
N PRO A 71 -23.87 5.23 -1.29
CA PRO A 71 -23.18 4.46 -2.33
C PRO A 71 -23.28 5.10 -3.72
N GLY A 72 -22.13 5.26 -4.39
CA GLY A 72 -22.01 5.90 -5.70
C GLY A 72 -21.90 7.43 -5.67
N THR A 73 -21.89 8.07 -4.50
CA THR A 73 -21.67 9.51 -4.40
C THR A 73 -20.25 9.89 -4.78
N VAL A 74 -20.10 10.93 -5.61
CA VAL A 74 -18.84 11.59 -5.92
C VAL A 74 -18.77 12.95 -5.21
N VAL A 75 -17.87 13.09 -4.25
CA VAL A 75 -17.58 14.33 -3.53
C VAL A 75 -16.46 15.07 -4.28
N ASN A 76 -16.79 16.14 -4.99
CA ASN A 76 -15.85 16.93 -5.79
C ASN A 76 -15.26 18.06 -4.93
N LEU A 77 -13.95 18.07 -4.78
CA LEU A 77 -13.22 19.10 -4.03
C LEU A 77 -12.82 20.26 -4.94
N ALA A 78 -13.17 21.46 -4.59
CA ALA A 78 -12.58 22.65 -5.22
C ALA A 78 -11.12 22.84 -4.78
N PRO A 79 -10.28 23.52 -5.57
CA PRO A 79 -8.97 23.95 -5.12
C PRO A 79 -9.06 24.76 -3.84
N GLY A 80 -8.18 24.47 -2.87
CA GLY A 80 -8.13 25.19 -1.60
C GLY A 80 -7.58 24.36 -0.46
N THR A 81 -7.58 24.95 0.71
CA THR A 81 -7.08 24.33 1.95
C THR A 81 -8.25 23.93 2.85
N TYR A 82 -8.26 22.67 3.23
CA TYR A 82 -9.22 22.06 4.14
C TYR A 82 -8.46 21.66 5.42
N ARG A 83 -8.90 22.18 6.58
CA ARG A 83 -8.29 21.85 7.88
C ARG A 83 -9.26 21.00 8.65
N GLU A 84 -9.17 19.68 8.44
CA GLU A 84 -10.14 18.72 8.93
C GLU A 84 -9.44 17.42 9.38
N GLN A 85 -10.03 16.79 10.39
CA GLN A 85 -9.86 15.36 10.64
C GLN A 85 -11.08 14.65 10.07
N LEU A 86 -10.86 13.75 9.13
CA LEU A 86 -11.91 13.10 8.37
C LEU A 86 -12.15 11.68 8.88
N THR A 87 -13.42 11.33 8.99
CA THR A 87 -13.84 9.95 9.26
C THR A 87 -14.99 9.59 8.33
N THR A 88 -14.91 8.44 7.69
CA THR A 88 -16.00 7.93 6.86
C THR A 88 -17.23 7.62 7.73
N VAL A 89 -18.43 7.70 7.16
CA VAL A 89 -19.70 7.59 7.91
C VAL A 89 -20.53 6.41 7.43
N HIS A 90 -20.58 6.20 6.12
CA HIS A 90 -21.40 5.16 5.48
C HIS A 90 -20.54 4.30 4.58
N ASP A 91 -20.88 3.03 4.42
CA ASP A 91 -20.24 2.21 3.41
C ASP A 91 -20.65 2.66 1.99
N GLY A 92 -19.71 2.57 1.05
CA GLY A 92 -20.06 2.49 -0.36
C GLY A 92 -20.65 1.11 -0.69
N ALA A 93 -20.61 0.71 -1.95
CA ALA A 93 -21.02 -0.63 -2.38
C ALA A 93 -20.14 -1.13 -3.52
N PRO A 94 -20.07 -2.46 -3.74
CA PRO A 94 -19.40 -3.01 -4.91
C PRO A 94 -19.92 -2.36 -6.21
N GLY A 95 -19.00 -1.77 -7.00
CA GLY A 95 -19.36 -1.04 -8.23
C GLY A 95 -20.00 0.34 -8.02
N ALA A 96 -20.20 0.77 -6.76
CA ALA A 96 -20.71 2.09 -6.41
C ALA A 96 -19.97 2.66 -5.17
N PRO A 97 -18.64 2.84 -5.23
CA PRO A 97 -17.87 3.41 -4.11
C PRO A 97 -18.31 4.86 -3.83
N ILE A 98 -18.09 5.31 -2.61
CA ILE A 98 -18.09 6.73 -2.29
C ILE A 98 -16.71 7.27 -2.70
N THR A 99 -16.70 8.25 -3.62
CA THR A 99 -15.46 8.79 -4.18
C THR A 99 -15.23 10.21 -3.69
N ILE A 100 -14.07 10.48 -3.09
CA ILE A 100 -13.61 11.84 -2.82
C ILE A 100 -12.60 12.18 -3.91
N LYS A 101 -12.95 13.18 -4.71
CA LYS A 101 -12.22 13.53 -5.92
C LYS A 101 -11.68 14.95 -5.86
N GLY A 102 -10.36 15.08 -5.95
CA GLY A 102 -9.67 16.36 -6.08
C GLY A 102 -9.81 16.95 -7.49
N PRO A 103 -9.31 18.19 -7.66
CA PRO A 103 -9.37 18.90 -8.94
C PRO A 103 -8.33 18.40 -9.97
N GLU A 104 -7.36 17.58 -9.56
CA GLU A 104 -6.31 17.08 -10.43
C GLU A 104 -6.73 15.80 -11.12
N THR A 105 -6.74 15.86 -12.46
CA THR A 105 -7.10 14.71 -13.31
C THR A 105 -5.91 14.09 -14.03
N GLY A 106 -4.72 14.68 -13.89
CA GLY A 106 -3.50 14.25 -14.58
C GLY A 106 -2.56 13.46 -13.68
N LYS A 107 -1.62 12.76 -14.32
CA LYS A 107 -0.55 12.00 -13.65
C LYS A 107 0.68 12.88 -13.31
N ASP A 108 0.54 14.19 -13.23
CA ASP A 108 1.66 15.03 -12.81
C ASP A 108 1.88 14.86 -11.30
N ARG A 109 2.85 14.01 -10.98
CA ARG A 109 3.23 13.65 -9.62
C ARG A 109 4.35 14.53 -9.07
N SER A 110 4.57 15.69 -9.65
CA SER A 110 5.73 16.53 -9.30
C SER A 110 5.56 17.40 -8.07
N GLY A 111 4.40 17.37 -7.41
CA GLY A 111 4.17 18.22 -6.25
C GLY A 111 2.78 18.12 -5.65
N ARG A 112 2.50 19.03 -4.73
CA ARG A 112 1.19 19.14 -4.08
C ARG A 112 0.10 19.49 -5.06
N TYR A 113 -1.01 18.83 -4.93
CA TYR A 113 -2.21 19.17 -5.64
C TYR A 113 -2.92 20.38 -5.03
N ARG A 114 -3.81 21.00 -5.79
CA ARG A 114 -4.46 22.28 -5.42
C ARG A 114 -5.52 22.15 -4.33
N ALA A 115 -6.11 20.98 -4.13
CA ALA A 115 -6.92 20.67 -2.95
C ALA A 115 -6.01 20.01 -1.90
N VAL A 116 -5.85 20.66 -0.75
CA VAL A 116 -4.95 20.20 0.32
C VAL A 116 -5.72 20.03 1.61
N VAL A 117 -5.70 18.82 2.15
CA VAL A 117 -6.24 18.51 3.48
C VAL A 117 -5.08 18.50 4.47
N TYR A 118 -5.17 19.36 5.47
CA TYR A 118 -4.29 19.37 6.63
C TYR A 118 -5.04 18.87 7.86
N GLY A 119 -4.37 18.10 8.67
CA GLY A 119 -4.93 17.60 9.93
C GLY A 119 -3.82 17.10 10.86
N THR A 120 -4.21 16.74 12.06
CA THR A 120 -3.36 16.18 13.10
C THR A 120 -3.86 14.79 13.52
N GLY A 121 -3.05 13.99 14.17
CA GLY A 121 -3.42 12.64 14.56
C GLY A 121 -3.69 11.75 13.34
N ARG A 122 -4.86 11.13 13.26
CA ARG A 122 -5.32 10.43 12.05
C ARG A 122 -6.05 11.43 11.18
N VAL A 123 -5.40 11.90 10.11
CA VAL A 123 -5.99 12.94 9.25
C VAL A 123 -7.23 12.41 8.53
N PHE A 124 -7.15 11.18 8.02
CA PHE A 124 -8.28 10.52 7.38
C PHE A 124 -8.44 9.08 7.90
N SER A 125 -9.45 8.84 8.71
CA SER A 125 -9.87 7.51 9.17
C SER A 125 -10.91 6.92 8.22
N ILE A 126 -10.61 5.78 7.62
CA ILE A 126 -11.53 5.01 6.78
C ILE A 126 -12.01 3.82 7.61
N ASP A 127 -13.22 3.94 8.13
CA ASP A 127 -13.89 2.94 8.97
C ASP A 127 -15.04 2.24 8.20
N ASN A 128 -15.09 2.45 6.89
CA ASN A 128 -16.16 1.96 6.01
C ASN A 128 -15.60 1.42 4.70
N SER A 129 -16.24 0.41 4.13
CA SER A 129 -15.84 -0.23 2.88
C SER A 129 -16.25 0.54 1.62
N TYR A 130 -15.56 0.27 0.50
CA TYR A 130 -15.84 0.82 -0.83
C TYR A 130 -15.72 2.34 -0.91
N TYR A 131 -14.52 2.82 -0.66
CA TYR A 131 -14.12 4.22 -0.82
C TYR A 131 -13.07 4.40 -1.92
N THR A 132 -13.11 5.54 -2.59
CA THR A 132 -12.04 5.97 -3.49
C THR A 132 -11.56 7.36 -3.10
N LEU A 133 -10.27 7.49 -2.86
CA LEU A 133 -9.57 8.77 -2.74
C LEU A 133 -8.80 9.01 -4.04
N ASP A 134 -9.03 10.13 -4.71
CA ASP A 134 -8.43 10.41 -6.02
C ASP A 134 -8.09 11.90 -6.21
N GLY A 135 -6.84 12.22 -6.49
CA GLY A 135 -6.42 13.50 -7.05
C GLY A 135 -6.37 14.68 -6.07
N PHE A 136 -6.03 14.48 -4.79
CA PHE A 136 -5.80 15.57 -3.83
C PHE A 136 -4.62 15.29 -2.91
N THR A 137 -4.22 16.28 -2.14
CA THR A 137 -3.13 16.19 -1.16
C THR A 137 -3.67 15.97 0.24
N ILE A 138 -3.05 15.07 0.99
CA ILE A 138 -3.13 15.01 2.45
C ILE A 138 -1.75 15.30 3.01
N ASP A 139 -1.64 16.28 3.90
CA ASP A 139 -0.37 16.72 4.48
C ASP A 139 -0.52 16.90 6.00
N GLY A 140 0.31 16.20 6.76
CA GLY A 140 0.32 16.25 8.21
C GLY A 140 1.10 17.41 8.80
N GLN A 141 1.80 18.22 7.97
CA GLN A 141 2.77 19.22 8.45
C GLN A 141 2.52 20.62 7.83
N GLU A 142 1.36 21.22 8.10
CA GLU A 142 1.00 22.54 7.54
C GLU A 142 2.08 23.59 7.82
N GLN A 143 2.63 23.61 9.03
CA GLN A 143 3.65 24.55 9.46
C GLN A 143 4.98 24.40 8.72
N LEU A 144 5.22 23.26 8.07
CA LEU A 144 6.40 22.99 7.26
C LEU A 144 6.13 23.05 5.75
N SER A 145 4.99 23.58 5.32
CA SER A 145 4.59 23.58 3.91
C SER A 145 5.59 24.27 2.96
N ASN A 146 6.45 25.14 3.49
CA ASN A 146 7.51 25.83 2.75
C ASN A 146 8.92 25.43 3.24
N ALA A 147 9.06 24.40 4.05
CA ALA A 147 10.36 23.96 4.53
C ALA A 147 11.17 23.30 3.40
N PRO A 148 12.50 23.43 3.42
CA PRO A 148 13.37 22.74 2.47
C PRO A 148 13.54 21.27 2.88
N TYR A 149 12.56 20.45 2.60
CA TYR A 149 12.60 19.02 2.90
C TYR A 149 13.86 18.33 2.34
N PRO A 150 14.44 17.35 3.03
CA PRO A 150 15.62 16.64 2.57
C PRO A 150 15.32 15.83 1.31
N THR A 151 16.31 15.69 0.45
CA THR A 151 16.23 14.87 -0.77
C THR A 151 17.19 13.67 -0.72
N THR A 152 17.91 13.50 0.38
CA THR A 152 18.84 12.39 0.63
C THR A 152 18.69 11.89 2.06
N ILE A 153 18.97 10.62 2.30
CA ILE A 153 18.93 10.04 3.66
C ILE A 153 19.93 10.71 4.59
N GLN A 154 21.10 11.14 4.08
CA GLN A 154 22.14 11.82 4.89
C GLN A 154 21.71 13.18 5.40
N ALA A 155 20.79 13.86 4.70
CA ALA A 155 20.26 15.15 5.12
C ALA A 155 19.03 15.01 6.03
N ALA A 156 18.45 13.82 6.14
CA ALA A 156 17.20 13.59 6.86
C ALA A 156 17.34 13.88 8.37
N ASP A 157 18.38 13.38 9.02
CA ASP A 157 18.57 13.56 10.47
C ASP A 157 18.76 15.03 10.84
N ALA A 158 19.59 15.76 10.10
CA ALA A 158 19.79 17.19 10.33
C ALA A 158 18.49 17.98 10.12
N PHE A 159 17.67 17.59 9.16
CA PHE A 159 16.36 18.20 8.95
C PHE A 159 15.42 17.89 10.11
N LYS A 160 15.30 16.63 10.53
CA LYS A 160 14.49 16.21 11.71
C LYS A 160 14.86 17.05 12.93
N ASP A 161 16.13 17.20 13.22
CA ASP A 161 16.62 18.01 14.34
C ASP A 161 16.22 19.48 14.23
N SER A 162 16.26 20.06 13.02
CA SER A 162 15.93 21.46 12.78
C SER A 162 14.45 21.78 12.97
N VAL A 163 13.58 20.79 12.84
CA VAL A 163 12.12 20.91 12.95
C VAL A 163 11.56 20.29 14.25
N ARG A 164 12.39 19.69 15.07
CA ARG A 164 12.00 19.10 16.36
C ARG A 164 11.19 20.10 17.19
N GLY A 165 10.05 19.66 17.71
CA GLY A 165 9.11 20.50 18.48
C GLY A 165 8.22 21.43 17.66
N LYS A 166 8.33 21.39 16.31
CA LYS A 166 7.45 22.14 15.40
C LYS A 166 6.54 21.22 14.59
N VAL A 167 6.65 19.94 14.81
CA VAL A 167 6.02 18.91 13.99
C VAL A 167 4.79 18.33 14.68
N GLU A 168 3.84 17.89 13.88
CA GLU A 168 2.67 17.16 14.32
C GLU A 168 2.93 15.66 14.18
N ASP A 169 2.64 14.92 15.23
CA ASP A 169 2.58 13.47 15.21
C ASP A 169 1.25 13.01 14.61
N GLY A 170 1.27 11.95 13.83
CA GLY A 170 0.04 11.38 13.29
C GLY A 170 0.24 10.57 12.02
N ARG A 171 -0.89 10.09 11.51
CA ARG A 171 -0.99 9.27 10.28
C ARG A 171 -1.85 9.96 9.25
N LEU A 172 -1.54 9.79 7.95
CA LEU A 172 -2.32 10.50 6.93
C LEU A 172 -3.59 9.75 6.57
N VAL A 173 -3.50 8.47 6.20
CA VAL A 173 -4.66 7.64 5.88
C VAL A 173 -4.61 6.37 6.72
N TYR A 174 -5.64 6.14 7.48
CA TYR A 174 -5.78 4.96 8.31
C TYR A 174 -7.02 4.17 7.86
N VAL A 175 -6.80 2.96 7.35
CA VAL A 175 -7.83 2.01 6.94
C VAL A 175 -7.90 0.90 7.98
N GLY A 176 -9.00 0.84 8.71
CA GLY A 176 -9.19 -0.17 9.73
C GLY A 176 -10.33 0.23 10.66
N ALA A 177 -11.41 -0.53 10.66
CA ALA A 177 -12.53 -0.26 11.53
C ALA A 177 -12.11 -0.21 12.99
N ALA A 178 -12.75 0.65 13.76
CA ALA A 178 -12.59 0.71 15.20
C ALA A 178 -13.22 -0.51 15.91
N ASP A 179 -14.03 -1.26 15.19
CA ASP A 179 -14.78 -2.44 15.62
C ASP A 179 -14.20 -3.67 14.91
N ASP A 180 -13.78 -4.68 15.67
CA ASP A 180 -13.20 -5.94 15.20
C ASP A 180 -14.19 -6.88 14.48
N SER A 181 -15.46 -6.56 14.49
CA SER A 181 -16.49 -7.30 13.76
C SER A 181 -16.59 -6.91 12.28
N LYS A 182 -15.78 -5.94 11.81
CA LYS A 182 -15.93 -5.34 10.49
C LYS A 182 -14.63 -5.32 9.71
N ASP A 183 -14.52 -6.22 8.75
CA ASP A 183 -13.44 -6.21 7.77
C ASP A 183 -13.68 -5.12 6.72
N LEU A 184 -12.63 -4.38 6.33
CA LEU A 184 -12.73 -3.31 5.35
C LEU A 184 -12.17 -3.74 3.99
N THR A 185 -12.98 -3.53 2.95
CA THR A 185 -12.62 -3.96 1.59
C THR A 185 -13.02 -2.92 0.53
N GLY A 186 -12.39 -3.03 -0.64
CA GLY A 186 -12.75 -2.22 -1.81
C GLY A 186 -12.37 -0.75 -1.69
N ILE A 187 -11.36 -0.43 -0.86
CA ILE A 187 -10.82 0.92 -0.76
C ILE A 187 -9.77 1.11 -1.86
N THR A 188 -9.87 2.22 -2.58
CA THR A 188 -8.88 2.64 -3.58
C THR A 188 -8.29 3.98 -3.19
N ILE A 189 -6.97 4.04 -3.05
CA ILE A 189 -6.20 5.27 -2.88
C ILE A 189 -5.39 5.45 -4.16
N SER A 190 -5.78 6.41 -5.00
CA SER A 190 -5.19 6.58 -6.32
C SER A 190 -4.85 8.03 -6.61
N ASN A 191 -3.75 8.24 -7.35
CA ASN A 191 -3.37 9.58 -7.80
C ASN A 191 -3.33 10.61 -6.65
N MET A 192 -2.85 10.19 -5.46
CA MET A 192 -2.76 11.03 -4.27
C MET A 192 -1.36 11.60 -4.09
N PHE A 193 -1.27 12.73 -3.39
CA PHE A 193 -0.02 13.26 -2.85
C PHE A 193 -0.11 13.23 -1.31
N LEU A 194 0.55 12.26 -0.69
CA LEU A 194 0.56 12.04 0.75
C LEU A 194 1.91 12.51 1.31
N ASN A 195 1.91 13.43 2.28
CA ASN A 195 3.12 14.12 2.71
C ASN A 195 3.14 14.37 4.22
N GLY A 196 4.26 14.04 4.85
CA GLY A 196 4.56 14.57 6.18
C GLY A 196 3.84 13.90 7.34
N ALA A 197 3.85 12.56 7.43
CA ALA A 197 3.33 11.85 8.59
C ALA A 197 4.35 11.79 9.74
N GLY A 198 3.87 11.91 10.97
CA GLY A 198 4.65 11.57 12.16
C GLY A 198 4.86 10.06 12.30
N GLY A 199 3.82 9.29 12.05
CA GLY A 199 3.84 7.86 11.90
C GLY A 199 3.70 7.43 10.44
N GLU A 200 2.94 6.37 10.17
CA GLU A 200 2.74 5.82 8.83
C GLU A 200 1.95 6.78 7.91
N CYS A 201 2.32 6.87 6.66
CA CYS A 201 1.53 7.62 5.70
C CYS A 201 0.21 6.91 5.36
N VAL A 202 0.26 5.61 5.10
CA VAL A 202 -0.93 4.77 4.88
C VAL A 202 -0.84 3.52 5.74
N ARG A 203 -1.90 3.23 6.47
CA ARG A 203 -1.99 2.04 7.31
C ARG A 203 -3.24 1.26 7.00
N LEU A 204 -3.11 -0.05 6.73
CA LEU A 204 -4.20 -1.01 6.56
C LEU A 204 -4.16 -2.00 7.71
N ARG A 205 -5.24 -2.13 8.49
CA ARG A 205 -5.33 -2.95 9.70
C ARG A 205 -6.68 -3.64 9.84
N ASN A 206 -6.76 -4.51 10.84
CA ASN A 206 -7.98 -5.16 11.28
C ASN A 206 -8.66 -5.90 10.11
N ASN A 207 -7.93 -6.85 9.51
CA ASN A 207 -8.37 -7.65 8.38
C ASN A 207 -8.77 -6.81 7.15
N ALA A 208 -8.13 -5.67 6.92
CA ALA A 208 -8.34 -4.90 5.70
C ALA A 208 -7.85 -5.72 4.48
N HIS A 209 -8.75 -5.98 3.52
CA HIS A 209 -8.44 -6.88 2.40
C HIS A 209 -8.97 -6.36 1.05
N ASP A 210 -8.39 -6.84 -0.05
CA ASP A 210 -8.78 -6.47 -1.42
C ASP A 210 -8.79 -4.94 -1.66
N ASN A 211 -7.83 -4.22 -1.06
CA ASN A 211 -7.68 -2.79 -1.24
C ASN A 211 -6.56 -2.46 -2.23
N LEU A 212 -6.62 -1.29 -2.84
CA LEU A 212 -5.66 -0.84 -3.85
C LEU A 212 -5.08 0.53 -3.48
N ILE A 213 -3.74 0.62 -3.43
CA ILE A 213 -2.99 1.87 -3.33
C ILE A 213 -2.17 1.98 -4.61
N THR A 214 -2.46 2.98 -5.44
CA THR A 214 -1.82 3.06 -6.76
C THR A 214 -1.55 4.48 -7.23
N ASP A 215 -0.58 4.61 -8.13
CA ASP A 215 -0.31 5.85 -8.85
C ASP A 215 -0.13 7.09 -7.95
N SER A 216 0.37 6.93 -6.73
CA SER A 216 0.45 7.98 -5.73
C SER A 216 1.91 8.33 -5.39
N VAL A 217 2.12 9.57 -4.92
CA VAL A 217 3.35 9.99 -4.26
C VAL A 217 3.12 9.94 -2.75
N ILE A 218 3.95 9.18 -2.05
CA ILE A 218 3.88 8.96 -0.60
C ILE A 218 5.25 9.31 -0.04
N GLN A 219 5.35 10.35 0.78
CA GLN A 219 6.66 10.82 1.17
C GLN A 219 6.70 11.43 2.58
N TYR A 220 7.92 11.39 3.18
CA TYR A 220 8.19 11.92 4.51
C TYR A 220 7.29 11.27 5.56
N CYS A 221 7.28 9.95 5.60
CA CYS A 221 6.55 9.13 6.55
C CYS A 221 7.47 8.72 7.70
N GLY A 222 6.98 8.76 8.95
CA GLY A 222 7.76 8.45 10.14
C GLY A 222 8.87 9.44 10.48
N MET A 223 8.97 10.49 9.72
CA MET A 223 10.01 11.49 9.85
C MET A 223 9.75 12.46 11.02
N PHE A 224 8.51 12.53 11.50
CA PHE A 224 8.05 13.55 12.44
C PHE A 224 7.42 12.98 13.71
N GLY A 225 7.71 11.71 14.04
CA GLY A 225 7.24 11.11 15.29
C GLY A 225 7.71 11.90 16.50
N LYS A 226 6.83 12.07 17.48
CA LYS A 226 7.24 12.54 18.81
C LYS A 226 7.91 11.36 19.50
N GLY A 227 9.26 11.42 19.61
CA GLY A 227 9.95 10.49 20.47
C GLY A 227 9.63 10.76 21.92
N ASP A 228 9.39 9.70 22.64
CA ASP A 228 9.70 9.68 24.05
C ASP A 228 11.21 9.91 24.26
N ASP A 229 11.68 10.00 25.50
CA ASP A 229 13.10 10.22 25.85
C ASP A 229 14.06 9.16 25.25
N ASP A 230 13.53 8.09 24.65
CA ASP A 230 14.27 7.16 23.83
C ASP A 230 14.31 7.67 22.39
N GLU A 231 15.41 8.31 22.00
CA GLU A 231 15.66 8.84 20.65
C GLU A 231 15.41 7.78 19.53
N ARG A 232 15.49 6.51 19.87
CA ARG A 232 15.28 5.38 18.98
C ARG A 232 13.81 5.21 18.62
N ALA A 233 12.90 5.30 19.58
CA ALA A 233 11.45 5.16 19.35
C ALA A 233 10.87 6.32 18.52
N ALA A 234 11.51 7.48 18.55
CA ALA A 234 11.04 8.71 17.93
C ALA A 234 10.93 8.67 16.41
N TYR A 235 11.73 7.83 15.76
CA TYR A 235 11.96 7.87 14.31
C TYR A 235 11.75 6.52 13.62
N HIS A 236 11.29 5.51 14.36
CA HIS A 236 11.21 4.12 13.90
C HIS A 236 9.79 3.64 13.61
N ASN A 237 8.81 4.52 13.65
CA ASN A 237 7.41 4.15 13.49
C ASN A 237 6.78 5.04 12.43
N GLY A 238 7.05 4.75 11.17
CA GLY A 238 6.52 5.60 10.13
C GLY A 238 6.85 5.14 8.72
N GLU A 239 6.20 4.10 8.36
CA GLU A 239 6.30 3.48 7.06
C GLU A 239 5.53 4.26 6.00
N GLY A 240 5.91 4.08 4.75
CA GLY A 240 5.14 4.59 3.61
C GLY A 240 3.77 3.94 3.56
N VAL A 241 3.75 2.61 3.50
CA VAL A 241 2.54 1.78 3.57
C VAL A 241 2.79 0.62 4.54
N TYR A 242 1.94 0.52 5.55
CA TYR A 242 1.95 -0.50 6.58
C TYR A 242 0.72 -1.40 6.44
N ILE A 243 0.90 -2.71 6.34
CA ILE A 243 -0.18 -3.70 6.17
C ILE A 243 -0.18 -4.67 7.34
N GLY A 244 -1.29 -4.78 8.03
CA GLY A 244 -1.46 -5.65 9.20
C GLY A 244 -1.17 -4.97 10.53
N THR A 245 -0.90 -5.77 11.56
CA THR A 245 -0.63 -5.31 12.93
C THR A 245 0.48 -6.13 13.54
N SER A 246 1.46 -5.47 14.15
CA SER A 246 2.48 -6.16 14.93
C SER A 246 1.86 -6.81 16.18
N PRO A 247 2.13 -8.09 16.44
CA PRO A 247 1.57 -8.83 17.58
C PRO A 247 1.96 -8.27 18.95
N GLY A 248 3.11 -7.60 19.03
CA GLY A 248 3.59 -6.96 20.28
C GLY A 248 2.97 -5.60 20.58
N SER A 249 2.02 -5.15 19.79
CA SER A 249 1.34 -3.87 19.98
C SER A 249 0.37 -3.96 21.16
N ASP A 250 0.75 -3.46 22.33
CA ASP A 250 -0.03 -3.50 23.57
C ASP A 250 -1.38 -2.77 23.50
N ASP A 251 -1.61 -1.99 22.48
CA ASP A 251 -2.69 -1.01 22.46
C ASP A 251 -4.08 -1.57 22.14
N GLN A 252 -4.19 -2.80 21.61
CA GLN A 252 -5.52 -3.33 21.25
C GLN A 252 -5.58 -4.87 21.16
N PRO A 253 -6.51 -5.53 21.87
CA PRO A 253 -6.67 -6.98 21.85
C PRO A 253 -7.10 -7.57 20.50
N MET A 254 -7.59 -6.76 19.55
CA MET A 254 -8.02 -7.17 18.21
C MET A 254 -6.86 -7.59 17.30
N HIS A 255 -5.66 -7.18 17.59
CA HIS A 255 -4.54 -7.23 16.65
C HIS A 255 -3.86 -8.59 16.57
N ALA A 256 -4.07 -9.46 17.55
CA ALA A 256 -3.43 -10.78 17.59
C ALA A 256 -3.78 -11.68 16.39
N ASN A 257 -4.86 -11.38 15.69
CA ASN A 257 -5.36 -12.17 14.55
C ASN A 257 -5.58 -11.31 13.28
N ASP A 258 -4.88 -10.19 13.14
CA ASP A 258 -5.00 -9.36 11.94
C ASP A 258 -4.41 -10.08 10.72
N THR A 259 -5.28 -10.50 9.81
CA THR A 259 -4.94 -11.21 8.58
C THR A 259 -5.13 -10.33 7.35
N SER A 260 -4.80 -9.04 7.44
CA SER A 260 -4.90 -8.11 6.30
C SER A 260 -4.27 -8.70 5.04
N SER A 261 -5.06 -8.91 4.00
CA SER A 261 -4.67 -9.78 2.87
C SER A 261 -5.17 -9.28 1.52
N HIS A 262 -4.58 -9.82 0.42
CA HIS A 262 -4.97 -9.49 -0.95
C HIS A 262 -4.93 -8.00 -1.29
N ASN A 263 -4.23 -7.20 -0.47
CA ASN A 263 -4.04 -5.78 -0.77
C ASN A 263 -2.96 -5.61 -1.85
N ARG A 264 -3.12 -4.57 -2.64
CA ARG A 264 -2.24 -4.27 -3.75
C ARG A 264 -1.68 -2.86 -3.62
N VAL A 265 -0.36 -2.75 -3.55
CA VAL A 265 0.38 -1.48 -3.56
C VAL A 265 1.16 -1.43 -4.86
N VAL A 266 0.68 -0.65 -5.84
CA VAL A 266 1.13 -0.78 -7.22
C VAL A 266 1.45 0.56 -7.86
N GLY A 267 2.66 0.71 -8.41
CA GLY A 267 3.03 1.85 -9.24
C GLY A 267 3.16 3.17 -8.48
N ASN A 268 3.45 3.14 -7.18
CA ASN A 268 3.61 4.33 -6.36
C ASN A 268 5.07 4.82 -6.36
N THR A 269 5.28 6.10 -6.06
CA THR A 269 6.57 6.65 -5.68
C THR A 269 6.59 6.89 -4.18
N ILE A 270 7.40 6.12 -3.45
CA ILE A 270 7.44 6.13 -1.98
C ILE A 270 8.83 6.55 -1.51
N ARG A 271 8.93 7.66 -0.76
CA ARG A 271 10.19 8.19 -0.20
C ARG A 271 9.98 8.59 1.25
N THR A 272 10.31 7.69 2.16
CA THR A 272 9.95 7.87 3.57
C THR A 272 10.84 8.89 4.29
N PHE A 273 12.14 8.80 4.16
CA PHE A 273 13.12 9.50 5.02
C PHE A 273 12.87 9.27 6.52
N GLY A 274 12.20 8.19 6.82
CA GLY A 274 11.92 7.61 8.11
C GLY A 274 12.24 6.13 8.11
N SER A 275 11.25 5.29 8.28
CA SER A 275 11.35 3.84 8.30
C SER A 275 11.10 3.21 6.91
N GLU A 276 10.57 2.02 6.86
CA GLU A 276 10.32 1.25 5.63
C GLU A 276 9.40 1.99 4.66
N CYS A 277 9.60 1.82 3.38
CA CYS A 277 8.59 2.28 2.45
C CYS A 277 7.41 1.32 2.34
N LEU A 278 7.62 0.04 2.54
CA LEU A 278 6.60 -1.00 2.51
C LEU A 278 6.86 -2.01 3.64
N ASP A 279 5.89 -2.19 4.53
CA ASP A 279 5.98 -3.12 5.64
C ASP A 279 4.70 -3.98 5.73
N VAL A 280 4.87 -5.30 5.70
CA VAL A 280 3.81 -6.29 5.84
C VAL A 280 4.03 -7.07 7.12
N LYS A 281 3.14 -6.88 8.08
CA LYS A 281 3.26 -7.44 9.43
C LYS A 281 2.87 -8.93 9.50
N GLU A 282 3.10 -9.52 10.65
CA GLU A 282 2.79 -10.92 10.95
C GLU A 282 1.32 -11.23 10.66
N ASN A 283 1.05 -12.44 10.22
CA ASN A 283 -0.27 -12.93 9.76
C ASN A 283 -0.86 -12.24 8.51
N ALA A 284 -0.33 -11.11 8.08
CA ALA A 284 -0.77 -10.50 6.82
C ALA A 284 -0.19 -11.29 5.63
N HIS A 285 -1.03 -11.61 4.64
CA HIS A 285 -0.66 -12.56 3.60
C HIS A 285 -1.27 -12.24 2.24
N ASP A 286 -0.74 -12.88 1.18
CA ASP A 286 -1.22 -12.72 -0.20
C ASP A 286 -1.28 -11.27 -0.69
N ASN A 287 -0.45 -10.37 -0.11
CA ASN A 287 -0.38 -8.99 -0.55
C ASN A 287 0.61 -8.83 -1.71
N LEU A 288 0.29 -7.93 -2.65
CA LEU A 288 1.10 -7.65 -3.83
C LEU A 288 1.70 -6.23 -3.76
N LEU A 289 3.03 -6.15 -3.73
CA LEU A 289 3.82 -4.93 -3.76
C LEU A 289 4.55 -4.87 -5.11
N GLU A 290 4.02 -4.11 -6.09
CA GLU A 290 4.48 -4.22 -7.47
C GLU A 290 4.72 -2.88 -8.16
N GLY A 291 5.84 -2.76 -8.87
CA GLY A 291 6.12 -1.61 -9.73
C GLY A 291 6.30 -0.29 -8.98
N ASN A 292 6.60 -0.32 -7.69
CA ASN A 292 6.81 0.89 -6.90
C ASN A 292 8.27 1.39 -7.02
N ASP A 293 8.46 2.71 -6.96
CA ASP A 293 9.78 3.36 -6.74
C ASP A 293 9.90 3.66 -5.24
N CYS A 294 10.66 2.82 -4.52
CA CYS A 294 10.71 2.69 -3.07
C CYS A 294 12.09 3.11 -2.56
N SER A 295 12.17 4.12 -1.68
CA SER A 295 13.45 4.62 -1.17
C SER A 295 13.32 5.39 0.13
N GLY A 296 14.46 5.62 0.79
CA GLY A 296 14.58 6.61 1.87
C GLY A 296 14.52 6.03 3.27
N ASN A 297 14.66 4.71 3.46
CA ASN A 297 14.84 4.16 4.79
C ASN A 297 16.12 4.72 5.45
N THR A 298 15.96 5.35 6.62
CA THR A 298 17.08 5.90 7.40
C THR A 298 17.55 4.98 8.53
N GLU A 299 16.86 3.88 8.78
CA GLU A 299 17.25 2.91 9.78
C GLU A 299 18.41 2.06 9.32
N THR A 300 19.44 1.98 10.18
CA THR A 300 20.67 1.22 9.92
C THR A 300 20.50 -0.27 10.24
N THR A 301 21.54 -1.05 9.93
CA THR A 301 21.60 -2.48 10.27
C THR A 301 21.56 -2.77 11.78
N ASP A 302 21.99 -1.84 12.61
CA ASP A 302 21.93 -2.00 14.07
C ASP A 302 20.48 -2.13 14.56
N PHE A 303 19.54 -1.58 13.80
CA PHE A 303 18.11 -1.67 14.01
C PHE A 303 17.41 -2.61 13.04
N VAL A 304 18.18 -3.32 12.22
CA VAL A 304 17.67 -4.23 11.19
C VAL A 304 16.73 -3.54 10.19
N GLY A 305 16.96 -2.24 9.94
CA GLY A 305 16.15 -1.43 9.03
C GLY A 305 16.23 -1.89 7.57
N SER A 306 15.17 -1.69 6.83
CA SER A 306 15.08 -2.04 5.41
C SER A 306 14.13 -1.11 4.65
N ASN A 307 14.20 -1.09 3.31
CA ASN A 307 13.17 -0.41 2.53
C ASN A 307 11.86 -1.21 2.44
N VAL A 308 11.95 -2.53 2.34
CA VAL A 308 10.79 -3.44 2.29
C VAL A 308 10.95 -4.50 3.36
N GLU A 309 9.94 -4.64 4.21
CA GLU A 309 9.89 -5.67 5.23
C GLU A 309 8.69 -6.61 5.03
N LEU A 310 8.95 -7.91 5.11
CA LEU A 310 7.94 -8.97 5.07
C LEU A 310 8.05 -9.80 6.36
N ARG A 311 7.08 -9.67 7.24
CA ARG A 311 6.96 -10.46 8.47
C ARG A 311 5.90 -11.55 8.34
N GLY A 312 4.94 -11.36 7.43
CA GLY A 312 3.89 -12.30 7.07
C GLY A 312 4.31 -13.28 5.96
N TYR A 313 3.37 -14.00 5.40
CA TYR A 313 3.60 -15.12 4.48
C TYR A 313 2.88 -14.95 3.13
N ASP A 314 3.33 -15.66 2.10
CA ASP A 314 2.77 -15.65 0.74
C ASP A 314 2.62 -14.26 0.09
N ASN A 315 3.40 -13.27 0.55
CA ASN A 315 3.40 -11.93 -0.03
C ASN A 315 4.35 -11.85 -1.23
N ALA A 316 4.10 -10.93 -2.15
CA ALA A 316 4.91 -10.77 -3.35
C ALA A 316 5.45 -9.35 -3.51
N VAL A 317 6.79 -9.24 -3.66
CA VAL A 317 7.54 -8.02 -3.99
C VAL A 317 8.06 -8.17 -5.42
N ARG A 318 7.42 -7.50 -6.39
CA ARG A 318 7.70 -7.71 -7.80
C ARG A 318 7.95 -6.42 -8.56
N ASN A 319 8.92 -6.44 -9.46
CA ASN A 319 9.14 -5.36 -10.44
C ASN A 319 9.28 -3.97 -9.81
N ASN A 320 9.70 -3.88 -8.53
CA ASN A 320 9.92 -2.60 -7.87
C ASN A 320 11.32 -2.07 -8.17
N LYS A 321 11.46 -0.75 -8.09
CA LYS A 321 12.75 -0.10 -7.95
C LYS A 321 12.96 0.22 -6.48
N ILE A 322 13.99 -0.37 -5.87
CA ILE A 322 14.32 -0.25 -4.45
C ILE A 322 15.71 0.36 -4.31
N SER A 323 15.80 1.52 -3.65
CA SER A 323 17.08 2.25 -3.56
C SER A 323 17.20 3.06 -2.28
N ASP A 324 18.39 3.54 -1.99
CA ASP A 324 18.67 4.46 -0.89
C ASP A 324 18.16 3.96 0.47
N SER A 325 18.72 2.85 0.95
CA SER A 325 18.49 2.31 2.30
C SER A 325 19.75 2.46 3.15
N ALA A 326 19.60 2.96 4.37
CA ALA A 326 20.66 2.92 5.37
C ALA A 326 20.89 1.51 5.95
N GLY A 327 19.96 0.60 5.75
CA GLY A 327 19.99 -0.81 6.11
C GLY A 327 19.92 -1.73 4.89
N TYR A 328 19.08 -2.77 4.95
CA TYR A 328 18.84 -3.72 3.87
C TYR A 328 17.92 -3.14 2.80
N ALA A 329 17.95 -3.70 1.60
CA ALA A 329 16.92 -3.37 0.61
C ALA A 329 15.61 -4.09 0.91
N VAL A 330 15.68 -5.39 1.22
CA VAL A 330 14.52 -6.24 1.56
C VAL A 330 14.86 -7.07 2.79
N LYS A 331 13.90 -7.22 3.71
CA LYS A 331 13.99 -8.06 4.89
C LYS A 331 12.80 -9.01 4.97
N ILE A 332 13.07 -10.29 5.27
CA ILE A 332 12.07 -11.30 5.65
C ILE A 332 12.41 -11.77 7.05
N GLN A 333 11.65 -11.32 8.03
CA GLN A 333 11.88 -11.68 9.43
C GLN A 333 10.64 -11.34 10.27
N SER A 334 10.07 -12.31 10.97
CA SER A 334 9.01 -12.11 11.96
C SER A 334 9.59 -11.82 13.34
N ASP A 335 8.85 -11.12 14.19
CA ASP A 335 9.27 -10.77 15.55
C ASP A 335 9.21 -11.95 16.51
N GLY A 336 8.32 -12.91 16.29
CA GLY A 336 8.16 -14.11 17.11
C GLY A 336 8.38 -15.40 16.35
N ASP A 337 8.80 -16.47 17.07
CA ASP A 337 9.06 -17.78 16.48
C ASP A 337 7.77 -18.55 16.13
N GLU A 338 6.63 -18.12 16.60
CA GLU A 338 5.31 -18.66 16.35
C GLU A 338 4.70 -18.21 15.01
N TYR A 339 5.20 -17.14 14.39
CA TYR A 339 4.63 -16.60 13.16
C TYR A 339 5.24 -17.23 11.92
N ASP A 340 4.39 -17.57 10.95
CA ASP A 340 4.82 -18.00 9.63
C ASP A 340 5.25 -16.78 8.79
N ASN A 341 6.38 -16.92 8.09
CA ASN A 341 6.88 -15.96 7.14
C ASN A 341 7.37 -16.63 5.84
N GLY A 342 6.82 -17.78 5.52
CA GLY A 342 7.15 -18.56 4.33
C GLY A 342 6.44 -18.07 3.06
N GLY A 343 6.74 -18.72 1.94
CA GLY A 343 6.04 -18.51 0.67
C GLY A 343 6.25 -17.17 -0.02
N ASN A 344 6.94 -16.20 0.61
CA ASN A 344 7.13 -14.86 0.03
C ASN A 344 7.94 -14.90 -1.27
N VAL A 345 7.58 -14.03 -2.21
CA VAL A 345 8.19 -13.92 -3.54
C VAL A 345 8.92 -12.59 -3.68
N ILE A 346 10.21 -12.62 -4.10
CA ILE A 346 11.01 -11.43 -4.43
C ILE A 346 11.52 -11.58 -5.86
N GLU A 347 10.85 -10.96 -6.82
CA GLU A 347 11.04 -11.27 -8.24
C GLU A 347 11.14 -10.01 -9.11
N GLY A 348 12.16 -9.93 -9.97
CA GLY A 348 12.24 -8.92 -11.01
C GLY A 348 12.48 -7.48 -10.51
N ASN A 349 12.93 -7.31 -9.26
CA ASN A 349 13.16 -5.99 -8.72
C ASN A 349 14.51 -5.42 -9.18
N GLN A 350 14.57 -4.10 -9.35
CA GLN A 350 15.83 -3.36 -9.55
C GLN A 350 16.27 -2.78 -8.20
N ILE A 351 17.42 -3.19 -7.70
CA ILE A 351 17.88 -2.87 -6.34
C ILE A 351 19.25 -2.17 -6.40
N SER A 352 19.38 -1.04 -5.70
CA SER A 352 20.62 -0.27 -5.66
C SER A 352 20.79 0.48 -4.33
N ALA A 353 22.03 0.85 -4.01
CA ALA A 353 22.37 1.76 -2.91
C ALA A 353 21.75 1.34 -1.55
N ALA A 354 21.78 0.05 -1.21
CA ALA A 354 21.61 -0.40 0.16
C ALA A 354 22.95 -0.30 0.90
N ALA A 355 22.94 0.16 2.15
CA ALA A 355 24.15 0.30 2.94
C ALA A 355 24.65 -1.04 3.50
N ALA A 356 23.77 -2.04 3.57
CA ALA A 356 24.05 -3.40 4.02
C ALA A 356 23.97 -4.41 2.87
N GLU A 357 23.78 -5.67 3.21
CA GLU A 357 23.40 -6.70 2.25
C GLU A 357 22.05 -6.38 1.59
N ILE A 358 21.86 -6.92 0.40
CA ILE A 358 20.62 -6.69 -0.36
C ILE A 358 19.42 -7.29 0.36
N LEU A 359 19.55 -8.54 0.82
CA LEU A 359 18.48 -9.29 1.46
C LEU A 359 18.91 -9.73 2.85
N LYS A 360 18.09 -9.43 3.85
CA LYS A 360 18.11 -10.15 5.11
C LYS A 360 16.98 -11.17 5.13
N ILE A 361 17.33 -12.41 5.45
CA ILE A 361 16.34 -13.47 5.53
C ILE A 361 16.56 -14.31 6.80
N LYS A 362 15.57 -14.30 7.69
CA LYS A 362 15.46 -15.16 8.85
C LYS A 362 14.12 -15.87 8.76
N ALA A 363 14.08 -16.80 7.82
CA ALA A 363 12.86 -17.52 7.47
C ALA A 363 12.72 -18.79 8.32
N LYS A 364 11.48 -19.09 8.67
CA LYS A 364 11.11 -20.34 9.39
C LYS A 364 10.50 -21.38 8.47
N ALA A 365 10.10 -20.97 7.29
CA ALA A 365 9.57 -21.83 6.25
C ALA A 365 10.25 -21.51 4.91
N PRO A 366 10.25 -22.44 3.94
CA PRO A 366 10.76 -22.15 2.61
C PRO A 366 10.07 -20.94 2.01
N GLN A 367 10.85 -20.08 1.37
CA GLN A 367 10.31 -18.97 0.60
C GLN A 367 9.79 -19.43 -0.76
N GLY A 368 8.96 -18.60 -1.37
CA GLY A 368 8.59 -18.70 -2.77
C GLY A 368 9.78 -18.39 -3.69
N ARG A 369 9.52 -17.84 -4.86
CA ARG A 369 10.60 -17.52 -5.80
C ARG A 369 11.36 -16.27 -5.38
N ILE A 370 12.69 -16.40 -5.27
CA ILE A 370 13.61 -15.26 -5.12
C ILE A 370 14.56 -15.31 -6.32
N CYS A 371 14.30 -14.50 -7.36
CA CYS A 371 15.00 -14.62 -8.64
C CYS A 371 14.78 -13.40 -9.54
N GLY A 372 15.57 -13.28 -10.59
CA GLY A 372 15.40 -12.27 -11.64
C GLY A 372 15.62 -10.83 -11.17
N ASN A 373 16.23 -10.62 -9.99
CA ASN A 373 16.45 -9.27 -9.48
C ASN A 373 17.73 -8.67 -10.10
N GLU A 374 17.67 -7.42 -10.54
CA GLU A 374 18.82 -6.67 -11.03
C GLU A 374 19.47 -5.90 -9.88
N ILE A 375 20.71 -6.27 -9.54
CA ILE A 375 21.48 -5.62 -8.47
C ILE A 375 22.48 -4.63 -9.08
N ILE A 376 22.35 -3.35 -8.76
CA ILE A 376 23.12 -2.27 -9.40
C ILE A 376 24.13 -1.68 -8.41
N GLY A 377 25.40 -1.66 -8.82
CA GLY A 377 26.46 -0.92 -8.15
C GLY A 377 27.01 -1.53 -6.88
N GLN A 378 26.55 -2.71 -6.47
CA GLN A 378 27.01 -3.45 -5.30
C GLN A 378 26.90 -4.96 -5.49
N PRO A 379 27.59 -5.79 -4.69
CA PRO A 379 27.42 -7.24 -4.74
C PRO A 379 25.99 -7.66 -4.33
N ALA A 380 25.49 -8.71 -4.95
CA ALA A 380 24.29 -9.41 -4.50
C ALA A 380 24.63 -10.24 -3.27
N SER A 381 24.39 -9.70 -2.08
CA SER A 381 24.70 -10.34 -0.81
C SER A 381 23.44 -10.60 0.01
N VAL A 382 23.51 -11.62 0.85
CA VAL A 382 22.41 -12.07 1.71
C VAL A 382 22.92 -12.30 3.12
N ASP A 383 22.22 -11.73 4.10
CA ASP A 383 22.38 -12.06 5.51
C ASP A 383 21.30 -13.07 5.92
N GLY A 384 21.70 -14.31 6.22
CA GLY A 384 20.81 -15.36 6.72
C GLY A 384 20.70 -16.61 5.83
N ASP A 385 19.53 -17.23 5.82
CA ASP A 385 19.33 -18.61 5.42
C ASP A 385 19.17 -18.88 3.92
N PHE A 386 19.22 -17.86 3.08
CA PHE A 386 19.08 -18.03 1.63
C PHE A 386 20.45 -18.28 0.98
N THR A 387 20.59 -19.38 0.27
CA THR A 387 21.82 -19.79 -0.43
C THR A 387 21.72 -19.68 -1.96
N GLY A 388 20.60 -19.19 -2.48
CA GLY A 388 20.37 -19.01 -3.91
C GLY A 388 21.07 -17.77 -4.48
N ASP A 389 20.96 -17.61 -5.80
CA ASP A 389 21.38 -16.40 -6.51
C ASP A 389 20.15 -15.49 -6.73
N LEU A 390 20.17 -14.30 -6.12
CA LEU A 390 19.09 -13.30 -6.24
C LEU A 390 18.84 -12.86 -7.68
N ALA A 391 19.88 -12.86 -8.51
CA ALA A 391 19.86 -12.40 -9.88
C ALA A 391 19.63 -13.53 -10.90
N ALA A 392 19.65 -14.79 -10.48
CA ALA A 392 19.40 -15.91 -11.39
C ALA A 392 18.05 -15.75 -12.11
N PRO A 393 17.98 -16.06 -13.42
CA PRO A 393 16.70 -16.02 -14.11
C PRO A 393 15.64 -16.87 -13.42
N CYS A 394 14.43 -16.38 -13.32
CA CYS A 394 13.33 -17.17 -12.79
C CYS A 394 13.05 -18.36 -13.72
N ALA A 395 12.91 -19.56 -13.13
CA ALA A 395 12.48 -20.72 -13.90
C ALA A 395 11.11 -20.45 -14.54
N ALA A 396 10.92 -20.88 -15.79
CA ALA A 396 9.61 -20.83 -16.41
C ALA A 396 8.60 -21.61 -15.59
N SER A 397 7.49 -20.97 -15.28
CA SER A 397 6.38 -21.57 -14.51
C SER A 397 5.59 -22.54 -15.36
#